data_80c59f877b51141c78dcd971a28b34a0
#
_entry.id   80c59f877b51141c78dcd971a28b34a0
#
_cell.length_a   1.000
_cell.length_b   1.000
_cell.length_c   1.000
_cell.angle_alpha   90.00
_cell.angle_beta   90.00
_cell.angle_gamma   90.00
#
_symmetry.space_group_name_H-M   'P 1'
#
loop_
_entity.id
_entity.type
_entity.pdbx_description
1 polymer ?
#
loop_
_entity_poly.entity_id
_entity_poly.type
_entity_poly.pdbx_seq_one_letter_code
_entity_poly.pdbx_strand_id
1 'polypeptide(L)'
;MNFETLPGFRSFYPENCFLRNYIFKTWKESAQNYNFQEYDAPTLEPLELYKEKSGDEIVNQLFNFEDKGERAVALRPEMTPSLARLVGAKANSLKRPIKWFSIGEQFRYERPQKGRLRSFYQFNVDILGEPGVGADAE
;
A
#
# COMPACT_ATOMS: atom_id res chain seq x y z
N MET A 1 -30.81 12.52 10.54
CA MET A 1 -29.65 11.65 10.89
C MET A 1 -28.40 12.30 10.34
N ASN A 2 -27.41 12.56 11.18
CA ASN A 2 -26.14 13.13 10.73
C ASN A 2 -25.12 12.00 10.70
N PHE A 3 -24.60 11.65 9.51
CA PHE A 3 -23.59 10.60 9.35
C PHE A 3 -22.23 11.26 9.22
N GLU A 4 -21.40 11.09 10.24
CA GLU A 4 -20.03 11.60 10.25
C GLU A 4 -19.05 10.53 9.72
N THR A 5 -17.95 11.01 9.16
CA THR A 5 -16.84 10.13 8.76
C THR A 5 -16.20 9.50 10.01
N LEU A 6 -15.76 8.26 9.92
CA LEU A 6 -15.04 7.61 11.02
C LEU A 6 -13.77 8.39 11.40
N PRO A 7 -13.39 8.42 12.69
CA PRO A 7 -12.17 9.09 13.13
C PRO A 7 -10.92 8.59 12.39
N GLY A 8 -10.15 9.52 11.82
CA GLY A 8 -8.94 9.20 11.05
C GLY A 8 -9.18 8.90 9.57
N PHE A 9 -10.42 9.04 9.09
CA PHE A 9 -10.78 8.93 7.69
C PHE A 9 -11.19 10.30 7.13
N ARG A 10 -11.09 10.46 5.82
CA ARG A 10 -11.43 11.70 5.12
C ARG A 10 -12.35 11.45 3.95
N SER A 11 -13.29 12.37 3.76
CA SER A 11 -14.03 12.51 2.51
C SER A 11 -13.32 13.55 1.62
N PHE A 12 -13.29 13.29 0.32
CA PHE A 12 -12.69 14.21 -0.65
C PHE A 12 -13.81 14.81 -1.51
N TYR A 13 -14.06 16.09 -1.34
CA TYR A 13 -14.91 16.84 -2.26
C TYR A 13 -14.19 17.09 -3.60
N PRO A 14 -14.90 17.51 -4.66
CA PRO A 14 -14.31 17.63 -6.00
C PRO A 14 -12.99 18.41 -6.05
N GLU A 15 -12.88 19.51 -5.32
CA GLU A 15 -11.67 20.33 -5.27
C GLU A 15 -10.50 19.58 -4.64
N ASN A 16 -10.76 18.86 -3.54
CA ASN A 16 -9.75 18.05 -2.85
C ASN A 16 -9.36 16.82 -3.70
N CYS A 17 -10.35 16.23 -4.40
CA CYS A 17 -10.09 15.17 -5.37
C CYS A 17 -9.18 15.63 -6.50
N PHE A 18 -9.42 16.83 -7.04
CA PHE A 18 -8.58 17.42 -8.08
C PHE A 18 -7.13 17.55 -7.61
N LEU A 19 -6.90 18.11 -6.42
CA LEU A 19 -5.55 18.27 -5.86
C LEU A 19 -4.88 16.91 -5.62
N ARG A 20 -5.59 15.95 -5.02
CA ARG A 20 -5.08 14.59 -4.82
C ARG A 20 -4.69 13.92 -6.13
N ASN A 21 -5.55 14.00 -7.14
CA ASN A 21 -5.31 13.38 -8.44
C ASN A 21 -4.15 14.06 -9.19
N TYR A 22 -3.96 15.36 -9.02
CA TYR A 22 -2.79 16.07 -9.52
C TYR A 22 -1.49 15.52 -8.92
N ILE A 23 -1.46 15.29 -7.59
CA ILE A 23 -0.31 14.69 -6.91
C ILE A 23 -0.06 13.27 -7.44
N PHE A 24 -1.10 12.43 -7.55
CA PHE A 24 -0.97 11.07 -8.06
C PHE A 24 -0.44 11.03 -9.49
N LYS A 25 -0.93 11.93 -10.35
CA LYS A 25 -0.43 12.08 -11.70
C LYS A 25 1.07 12.40 -11.72
N THR A 26 1.51 13.36 -10.90
CA THR A 26 2.92 13.75 -10.80
C THR A 26 3.79 12.59 -10.29
N TRP A 27 3.35 11.84 -9.29
CA TRP A 27 4.05 10.64 -8.81
C TRP A 27 4.18 9.58 -9.91
N LYS A 28 3.09 9.32 -10.61
CA LYS A 28 3.05 8.35 -11.71
C LYS A 28 4.01 8.74 -12.85
N GLU A 29 3.97 9.98 -13.28
CA GLU A 29 4.86 10.51 -14.32
C GLU A 29 6.33 10.42 -13.89
N SER A 30 6.64 10.77 -12.63
CA SER A 30 7.98 10.61 -12.06
C SER A 30 8.45 9.16 -12.13
N ALA A 31 7.68 8.20 -11.63
CA ALA A 31 8.06 6.79 -11.66
C ALA A 31 8.27 6.29 -13.11
N GLN A 32 7.37 6.66 -14.02
CA GLN A 32 7.45 6.25 -15.43
C GLN A 32 8.68 6.81 -16.13
N ASN A 33 9.13 8.04 -15.80
CA ASN A 33 10.36 8.63 -16.33
C ASN A 33 11.62 7.85 -15.96
N TYR A 34 11.57 7.10 -14.85
CA TYR A 34 12.64 6.20 -14.40
C TYR A 34 12.39 4.72 -14.78
N ASN A 35 11.47 4.47 -15.73
CA ASN A 35 11.10 3.14 -16.21
C ASN A 35 10.50 2.20 -15.15
N PHE A 36 9.84 2.74 -14.14
CA PHE A 36 9.07 1.92 -13.22
C PHE A 36 7.71 1.57 -13.82
N GLN A 37 7.25 0.36 -13.58
CA GLN A 37 5.95 -0.16 -14.01
C GLN A 37 4.97 -0.15 -12.83
N GLU A 38 3.74 0.28 -13.09
CA GLU A 38 2.69 0.32 -12.09
C GLU A 38 2.18 -1.08 -11.76
N TYR A 39 2.04 -1.39 -10.48
CA TYR A 39 1.34 -2.56 -9.98
C TYR A 39 0.35 -2.17 -8.89
N ASP A 40 -0.60 -3.03 -8.63
CA ASP A 40 -1.51 -2.91 -7.49
C ASP A 40 -1.79 -4.30 -6.91
N ALA A 41 -2.34 -4.32 -5.72
CA ALA A 41 -2.74 -5.53 -5.00
C ALA A 41 -4.09 -5.27 -4.31
N PRO A 42 -4.82 -6.33 -3.90
CA PRO A 42 -6.07 -6.16 -3.19
C PRO A 42 -5.92 -5.29 -1.95
N THR A 43 -6.93 -4.45 -1.70
CA THR A 43 -7.01 -3.66 -0.46
C THR A 43 -7.26 -4.54 0.77
N LEU A 44 -7.97 -5.64 0.56
CA LEU A 44 -8.26 -6.66 1.58
C LEU A 44 -7.44 -7.91 1.28
N GLU A 45 -6.63 -8.33 2.25
CA GLU A 45 -5.72 -9.47 2.13
C GLU A 45 -5.92 -10.42 3.33
N PRO A 46 -5.47 -11.68 3.25
CA PRO A 46 -5.40 -12.56 4.41
C PRO A 46 -4.55 -11.95 5.53
N LEU A 47 -5.07 -11.99 6.76
CA LEU A 47 -4.36 -11.45 7.95
C LEU A 47 -2.96 -12.08 8.11
N GLU A 48 -2.84 -13.36 7.78
CA GLU A 48 -1.59 -14.11 7.90
C GLU A 48 -0.45 -13.51 7.08
N LEU A 49 -0.75 -12.90 5.92
CA LEU A 49 0.25 -12.24 5.09
C LEU A 49 1.03 -11.15 5.85
N TYR A 50 0.36 -10.44 6.77
CA TYR A 50 0.98 -9.39 7.57
C TYR A 50 1.67 -9.93 8.82
N LYS A 51 1.14 -11.01 9.41
CA LYS A 51 1.73 -11.69 10.56
C LYS A 51 3.08 -12.32 10.22
N GLU A 52 3.21 -12.92 9.06
CA GLU A 52 4.46 -13.51 8.56
C GLU A 52 5.62 -12.48 8.52
N LYS A 53 5.32 -11.22 8.19
CA LYS A 53 6.33 -10.15 8.17
C LYS A 53 6.64 -9.57 9.55
N SER A 54 5.61 -9.33 10.36
CA SER A 54 5.69 -8.41 11.51
C SER A 54 5.36 -9.07 12.85
N GLY A 55 5.06 -10.38 12.85
CA GLY A 55 4.65 -11.12 14.05
C GLY A 55 3.22 -10.82 14.49
N ASP A 56 2.77 -11.48 15.55
CA ASP A 56 1.39 -11.37 16.03
C ASP A 56 1.01 -9.99 16.60
N GLU A 57 1.97 -9.19 17.02
CA GLU A 57 1.72 -7.86 17.59
C GLU A 57 1.10 -6.90 16.58
N ILE A 58 1.34 -7.12 15.28
CA ILE A 58 0.78 -6.27 14.22
C ILE A 58 -0.75 -6.28 14.20
N VAL A 59 -1.40 -7.36 14.64
CA VAL A 59 -2.86 -7.53 14.63
C VAL A 59 -3.57 -6.36 15.33
N ASN A 60 -2.97 -5.83 16.41
CA ASN A 60 -3.53 -4.70 17.17
C ASN A 60 -3.46 -3.36 16.40
N GLN A 61 -2.67 -3.31 15.34
CA GLN A 61 -2.47 -2.10 14.51
C GLN A 61 -3.21 -2.19 13.17
N LEU A 62 -3.94 -3.29 12.93
CA LEU A 62 -4.66 -3.52 11.68
C LEU A 62 -6.17 -3.34 11.84
N PHE A 63 -6.83 -2.90 10.76
CA PHE A 63 -8.25 -3.14 10.59
C PHE A 63 -8.42 -4.58 10.13
N ASN A 64 -8.77 -5.47 11.03
CA ASN A 64 -8.94 -6.89 10.75
C ASN A 64 -10.29 -7.38 11.26
N PHE A 65 -10.80 -8.42 10.61
CA PHE A 65 -12.08 -9.04 10.92
C PHE A 65 -12.15 -10.44 10.28
N GLU A 66 -13.13 -11.21 10.69
CA GLU A 66 -13.48 -12.46 10.04
C GLU A 66 -14.55 -12.21 8.97
N ASP A 67 -14.33 -12.66 7.75
CA ASP A 67 -15.29 -12.50 6.67
C ASP A 67 -16.40 -13.58 6.75
N LYS A 68 -17.41 -13.47 5.89
CA LYS A 68 -18.53 -14.44 5.86
C LYS A 68 -18.12 -15.90 5.51
N GLY A 69 -16.90 -16.10 5.05
CA GLY A 69 -16.32 -17.40 4.76
C GLY A 69 -15.39 -17.88 5.88
N GLU A 70 -15.49 -17.29 7.08
CA GLU A 70 -14.68 -17.64 8.26
C GLU A 70 -13.16 -17.46 8.03
N ARG A 71 -12.78 -16.51 7.18
CA ARG A 71 -11.39 -16.18 6.90
C ARG A 71 -10.96 -14.92 7.66
N ALA A 72 -9.86 -15.01 8.40
CA ALA A 72 -9.24 -13.84 9.02
C ALA A 72 -8.60 -12.97 7.93
N VAL A 73 -9.10 -11.75 7.78
CA VAL A 73 -8.69 -10.79 6.76
C VAL A 73 -8.34 -9.44 7.39
N ALA A 74 -7.53 -8.64 6.69
CA ALA A 74 -7.18 -7.30 7.11
C ALA A 74 -7.09 -6.33 5.93
N LEU A 75 -7.42 -5.06 6.19
CA LEU A 75 -7.11 -3.98 5.26
C LEU A 75 -5.60 -3.75 5.25
N ARG A 76 -5.03 -3.59 4.06
CA ARG A 76 -3.57 -3.43 3.86
C ARG A 76 -3.01 -2.22 4.61
N PRO A 77 -2.02 -2.39 5.51
CA PRO A 77 -1.35 -1.28 6.20
C PRO A 77 -0.16 -0.74 5.40
N GLU A 78 0.31 -1.50 4.41
CA GLU A 78 1.47 -1.25 3.57
C GLU A 78 1.44 -2.16 2.33
N MET A 79 2.29 -1.89 1.33
CA MET A 79 2.33 -2.67 0.09
C MET A 79 3.38 -3.80 0.10
N THR A 80 4.40 -3.73 0.92
CA THR A 80 5.56 -4.65 0.87
C THR A 80 5.19 -6.14 0.96
N PRO A 81 4.30 -6.60 1.86
CA PRO A 81 3.92 -8.02 1.90
C PRO A 81 3.20 -8.48 0.64
N SER A 82 2.30 -7.64 0.09
CA SER A 82 1.61 -7.94 -1.17
C SER A 82 2.56 -7.96 -2.35
N LEU A 83 3.54 -7.06 -2.41
CA LEU A 83 4.60 -7.06 -3.41
C LEU A 83 5.42 -8.34 -3.34
N ALA A 84 5.85 -8.75 -2.15
CA ALA A 84 6.61 -9.99 -1.94
C ALA A 84 5.83 -11.22 -2.44
N ARG A 85 4.53 -11.29 -2.15
CA ARG A 85 3.64 -12.35 -2.65
C ARG A 85 3.55 -12.36 -4.18
N LEU A 86 3.35 -11.20 -4.79
CA LEU A 86 3.24 -11.06 -6.26
C LEU A 86 4.54 -11.46 -6.97
N VAL A 87 5.67 -10.98 -6.47
CA VAL A 87 7.01 -11.31 -7.02
C VAL A 87 7.32 -12.79 -6.79
N GLY A 88 7.06 -13.31 -5.60
CA GLY A 88 7.28 -14.73 -5.28
C GLY A 88 6.49 -15.67 -6.19
N ALA A 89 5.23 -15.35 -6.47
CA ALA A 89 4.38 -16.16 -7.34
C ALA A 89 4.90 -16.22 -8.80
N LYS A 90 5.70 -15.27 -9.25
CA LYS A 90 6.25 -15.19 -10.61
C LYS A 90 7.77 -15.11 -10.67
N ALA A 91 8.47 -15.48 -9.59
CA ALA A 91 9.92 -15.26 -9.41
C ALA A 91 10.77 -15.77 -10.59
N ASN A 92 10.38 -16.93 -11.17
CA ASN A 92 11.10 -17.55 -12.27
C ASN A 92 10.82 -16.94 -13.65
N SER A 93 9.80 -16.11 -13.78
CA SER A 93 9.37 -15.50 -15.06
C SER A 93 9.62 -14.00 -15.14
N LEU A 94 9.92 -13.35 -14.01
CA LEU A 94 10.18 -11.92 -13.97
C LEU A 94 11.63 -11.61 -14.35
N LYS A 95 11.81 -10.71 -15.31
CA LYS A 95 13.12 -10.18 -15.66
C LYS A 95 13.63 -9.23 -14.57
N ARG A 96 14.89 -9.31 -14.22
CA ARG A 96 15.55 -8.45 -13.25
C ARG A 96 16.41 -7.39 -13.93
N PRO A 97 16.59 -6.22 -13.32
CA PRO A 97 15.93 -5.75 -12.10
C PRO A 97 14.44 -5.51 -12.30
N ILE A 98 13.64 -5.81 -11.28
CA ILE A 98 12.21 -5.48 -11.24
C ILE A 98 12.11 -4.07 -10.72
N LYS A 99 11.52 -3.17 -11.49
CA LYS A 99 11.30 -1.77 -11.12
C LYS A 99 9.80 -1.50 -11.14
N TRP A 100 9.18 -1.58 -9.97
CA TRP A 100 7.75 -1.44 -9.83
C TRP A 100 7.37 -0.31 -8.87
N PHE A 101 6.23 0.31 -9.12
CA PHE A 101 5.66 1.29 -8.20
C PHE A 101 4.17 1.07 -8.00
N SER A 102 3.66 1.53 -6.87
CA SER A 102 2.23 1.58 -6.59
C SER A 102 1.84 2.89 -5.90
N ILE A 103 0.61 3.32 -6.18
CA ILE A 103 -0.02 4.47 -5.51
C ILE A 103 -1.33 3.93 -4.93
N GLY A 104 -1.40 3.81 -3.61
CA GLY A 104 -2.55 3.19 -2.98
C GLY A 104 -2.89 3.73 -1.60
N GLU A 105 -4.14 3.53 -1.23
CA GLU A 105 -4.61 3.83 0.12
C GLU A 105 -4.23 2.71 1.06
N GLN A 106 -3.68 3.09 2.23
CA GLN A 106 -3.25 2.22 3.29
C GLN A 106 -4.06 2.50 4.56
N PHE A 107 -4.17 1.50 5.44
CA PHE A 107 -5.06 1.55 6.60
C PHE A 107 -4.32 1.07 7.85
N ARG A 108 -4.28 1.92 8.90
CA ARG A 108 -3.68 1.55 10.18
C ARG A 108 -4.60 1.92 11.33
N TYR A 109 -4.87 0.97 12.21
CA TYR A 109 -5.67 1.19 13.41
C TYR A 109 -4.82 1.85 14.49
N GLU A 110 -4.41 3.09 14.24
CA GLU A 110 -3.62 3.88 15.17
C GLU A 110 -4.48 4.99 15.80
N ARG A 111 -4.01 5.55 16.91
CA ARG A 111 -4.66 6.73 17.49
C ARG A 111 -4.49 7.92 16.55
N PRO A 112 -5.57 8.51 16.04
CA PRO A 112 -5.48 9.67 15.15
C PRO A 112 -4.82 10.85 15.85
N GLN A 113 -3.92 11.54 15.13
CA GLN A 113 -3.24 12.75 15.57
C GLN A 113 -3.11 13.71 14.40
N LYS A 114 -2.71 14.97 14.67
CA LYS A 114 -2.41 15.91 13.60
C LYS A 114 -1.33 15.34 12.67
N GLY A 115 -1.66 15.17 11.39
CA GLY A 115 -0.77 14.57 10.39
C GLY A 115 -0.69 13.04 10.42
N ARG A 116 -1.42 12.35 11.32
CA ARG A 116 -1.46 10.88 11.40
C ARG A 116 -2.90 10.38 11.35
N LEU A 117 -3.27 9.84 10.22
CA LEU A 117 -4.63 9.36 9.93
C LEU A 117 -4.66 7.83 9.92
N ARG A 118 -5.86 7.27 10.01
CA ARG A 118 -6.09 5.82 9.89
C ARG A 118 -6.18 5.35 8.44
N SER A 119 -6.50 6.25 7.53
CA SER A 119 -6.47 6.05 6.09
C SER A 119 -5.59 7.12 5.46
N PHE A 120 -4.60 6.70 4.67
CA PHE A 120 -3.63 7.59 4.04
C PHE A 120 -3.11 6.98 2.73
N TYR A 121 -2.63 7.81 1.82
CA TYR A 121 -2.06 7.36 0.56
C TYR A 121 -0.55 7.25 0.67
N GLN A 122 0.00 6.22 0.01
CA GLN A 122 1.44 6.05 -0.16
C GLN A 122 1.79 5.93 -1.63
N PHE A 123 2.94 6.49 -1.98
CA PHE A 123 3.66 6.21 -3.21
C PHE A 123 4.84 5.31 -2.87
N ASN A 124 4.77 4.05 -3.30
CA ASN A 124 5.81 3.05 -3.07
C ASN A 124 6.56 2.81 -4.38
N VAL A 125 7.88 2.79 -4.30
CA VAL A 125 8.77 2.55 -5.45
C VAL A 125 9.79 1.50 -5.01
N ASP A 126 9.89 0.41 -5.76
CA ASP A 126 10.68 -0.75 -5.37
C ASP A 126 11.57 -1.19 -6.54
N ILE A 127 12.86 -1.45 -6.24
CA ILE A 127 13.82 -2.08 -7.13
C ILE A 127 14.23 -3.41 -6.51
N LEU A 128 14.03 -4.51 -7.23
CA LEU A 128 14.35 -5.85 -6.76
C LEU A 128 15.29 -6.56 -7.73
N GLY A 129 16.32 -7.19 -7.16
CA GLY A 129 17.28 -7.99 -7.92
C GLY A 129 18.38 -7.18 -8.61
N GLU A 130 18.67 -5.97 -8.11
CA GLU A 130 19.86 -5.18 -8.45
C GLU A 130 20.83 -5.20 -7.27
N PRO A 131 21.97 -5.90 -7.37
CA PRO A 131 22.92 -6.01 -6.26
C PRO A 131 23.90 -4.82 -6.17
N GLY A 132 23.91 -3.94 -7.15
CA GLY A 132 24.84 -2.81 -7.23
C GLY A 132 24.29 -1.54 -6.56
N VAL A 133 25.19 -0.60 -6.29
CA VAL A 133 24.86 0.72 -5.74
C VAL A 133 24.03 1.60 -6.68
N GLY A 134 23.81 1.19 -7.90
CA GLY A 134 22.99 1.91 -8.88
C GLY A 134 21.54 2.08 -8.42
N ALA A 135 20.99 1.06 -7.75
CA ALA A 135 19.63 1.12 -7.20
C ALA A 135 19.49 2.17 -6.08
N ASP A 136 20.54 2.37 -5.29
CA ASP A 136 20.55 3.37 -4.21
C ASP A 136 20.67 4.81 -4.75
N ALA A 137 21.22 4.96 -5.95
CA ALA A 137 21.39 6.26 -6.59
C ALA A 137 20.17 6.70 -7.42
N GLU A 138 19.31 5.78 -7.80
CA GLU A 138 18.12 6.00 -8.63
C GLU A 138 16.89 6.41 -7.78
#